data_b3113e7c279aabe7c1b13d394a6d8104
#
_entry.id   b3113e7c279aabe7c1b13d394a6d8104
#
_cell.length_a   1.000
_cell.length_b   1.000
_cell.length_c   1.000
_cell.angle_alpha   90.00
_cell.angle_beta   90.00
_cell.angle_gamma   90.00
#
_symmetry.space_group_name_H-M   'P 1'
#
loop_
_entity.id
_entity.type
_entity.pdbx_description
1 polymer ?
#
loop_
_entity_poly.entity_id
_entity_poly.type
_entity_poly.pdbx_seq_one_letter_code
_entity_poly.pdbx_strand_id
1 'polypeptide(L)'
;MIKALLQGGVDFCANVLTSEIVPLPSEKNPFPPRRTYPVGLDVRVFPLAVLEEVARFTDDPVDHEHATNYIWEHPERFRLRNLAGDLPEWAWDLRLTVDTPEDFALISRVFEELYPAKPDFGLAEVLALFQRMPELAAINRHVAQKKVR
;
A
#
# COMPACT_ATOMS: atom_id res chain seq x y z
N MET A 1 3.65 9.93 -7.16
CA MET A 1 2.24 9.63 -7.43
C MET A 1 1.45 10.84 -7.93
N ILE A 2 1.36 11.97 -7.20
CA ILE A 2 0.63 13.17 -7.66
C ILE A 2 1.08 13.61 -9.06
N LYS A 3 2.39 13.70 -9.32
CA LYS A 3 2.90 14.05 -10.66
C LYS A 3 2.41 13.07 -11.75
N ALA A 4 2.35 11.78 -11.45
CA ALA A 4 1.90 10.77 -12.40
C ALA A 4 0.40 10.93 -12.73
N LEU A 5 -0.42 11.27 -11.73
CA LEU A 5 -1.83 11.57 -11.92
C LEU A 5 -2.02 12.86 -12.73
N LEU A 6 -1.28 13.94 -12.40
CA LEU A 6 -1.38 15.24 -13.07
C LEU A 6 -0.89 15.23 -14.52
N GLN A 7 -0.07 14.27 -14.91
CA GLN A 7 0.33 14.06 -16.31
C GLN A 7 -0.82 13.60 -17.21
N GLY A 8 -1.95 13.21 -16.59
CA GLY A 8 -3.16 12.79 -17.29
C GLY A 8 -3.14 11.34 -17.76
N GLY A 9 -4.28 10.90 -18.32
CA GLY A 9 -4.41 9.55 -18.85
C GLY A 9 -4.59 8.46 -17.79
N VAL A 10 -4.74 8.84 -16.51
CA VAL A 10 -4.90 7.93 -15.36
C VAL A 10 -5.98 8.47 -14.43
N ASP A 11 -6.86 7.61 -13.97
CA ASP A 11 -7.94 7.94 -13.04
C ASP A 11 -7.57 7.57 -11.61
N PHE A 12 -6.69 6.58 -11.43
CA PHE A 12 -6.25 6.09 -10.13
C PHE A 12 -4.77 5.68 -10.19
N CYS A 13 -3.98 6.19 -9.24
CA CYS A 13 -2.56 5.88 -9.11
C CYS A 13 -2.29 5.34 -7.70
N ALA A 14 -1.66 4.17 -7.61
CA ALA A 14 -1.33 3.53 -6.34
C ALA A 14 0.06 2.88 -6.35
N ASN A 15 0.54 2.43 -5.19
CA ASN A 15 1.76 1.63 -5.05
C ASN A 15 1.49 0.20 -4.61
N VAL A 16 0.22 -0.21 -4.61
CA VAL A 16 -0.24 -1.48 -4.05
C VAL A 16 -0.92 -2.39 -5.05
N LEU A 17 -1.11 -1.93 -6.31
CA LEU A 17 -1.76 -2.75 -7.33
C LEU A 17 -0.85 -3.90 -7.76
N THR A 18 -1.41 -5.10 -7.75
CA THR A 18 -0.74 -6.32 -8.21
C THR A 18 -1.63 -7.07 -9.19
N SER A 19 -1.05 -8.01 -9.92
CA SER A 19 -1.82 -8.86 -10.83
C SER A 19 -2.79 -9.82 -10.11
N GLU A 20 -2.64 -9.98 -8.80
CA GLU A 20 -3.55 -10.79 -7.97
C GLU A 20 -4.85 -10.05 -7.61
N ILE A 21 -4.78 -8.71 -7.45
CA ILE A 21 -5.94 -7.92 -6.98
C ILE A 21 -6.67 -7.20 -8.11
N VAL A 22 -6.01 -6.94 -9.24
CA VAL A 22 -6.65 -6.30 -10.40
C VAL A 22 -7.14 -7.39 -11.36
N PRO A 23 -8.46 -7.51 -11.61
CA PRO A 23 -9.06 -8.61 -12.35
C PRO A 23 -8.89 -8.46 -13.88
N LEU A 24 -7.65 -8.43 -14.34
CA LEU A 24 -7.30 -8.43 -15.77
C LEU A 24 -6.77 -9.80 -16.20
N PRO A 25 -7.02 -10.21 -17.45
CA PRO A 25 -6.40 -11.42 -18.02
C PRO A 25 -4.86 -11.32 -17.91
N SER A 26 -4.21 -12.44 -17.55
CA SER A 26 -2.77 -12.45 -17.25
C SER A 26 -1.90 -11.88 -18.37
N GLU A 27 -2.26 -12.15 -19.63
CA GLU A 27 -1.57 -11.63 -20.81
C GLU A 27 -1.73 -10.11 -21.04
N LYS A 28 -2.69 -9.48 -20.36
CA LYS A 28 -2.98 -8.04 -20.45
C LYS A 28 -2.75 -7.30 -19.13
N ASN A 29 -2.35 -8.02 -18.08
CA ASN A 29 -2.17 -7.43 -16.77
C ASN A 29 -0.77 -6.82 -16.63
N PRO A 30 -0.64 -5.48 -16.61
CA PRO A 30 0.66 -4.81 -16.53
C PRO A 30 1.20 -4.70 -15.10
N PHE A 31 0.45 -5.19 -14.10
CA PHE A 31 0.80 -5.03 -12.70
C PHE A 31 1.77 -6.11 -12.23
N PRO A 32 2.66 -5.80 -11.26
CA PRO A 32 3.59 -6.78 -10.71
C PRO A 32 2.84 -7.92 -10.00
N PRO A 33 3.43 -9.12 -9.92
CA PRO A 33 2.78 -10.26 -9.25
C PRO A 33 2.67 -10.09 -7.74
N ARG A 34 3.48 -9.23 -7.15
CA ARG A 34 3.45 -8.91 -5.72
C ARG A 34 3.74 -7.43 -5.48
N ARG A 35 3.39 -6.95 -4.32
CA ARG A 35 3.68 -5.56 -3.93
C ARG A 35 5.18 -5.34 -3.74
N THR A 36 5.62 -4.11 -3.98
CA THR A 36 7.03 -3.68 -3.90
C THR A 36 7.28 -2.68 -2.77
N TYR A 37 6.30 -2.53 -1.88
CA TYR A 37 6.37 -1.71 -0.67
C TYR A 37 5.93 -2.54 0.55
N PRO A 38 6.46 -2.25 1.75
CA PRO A 38 5.98 -2.81 3.01
C PRO A 38 4.47 -2.65 3.16
N VAL A 39 3.84 -3.61 3.82
CA VAL A 39 2.43 -3.51 4.24
C VAL A 39 2.29 -2.36 5.23
N GLY A 40 1.29 -1.49 5.01
CA GLY A 40 1.06 -0.28 5.81
C GLY A 40 1.59 1.00 5.16
N LEU A 41 2.48 0.91 4.16
CA LEU A 41 2.93 2.06 3.39
C LEU A 41 2.13 2.22 2.09
N ASP A 42 0.82 2.08 2.20
CA ASP A 42 -0.11 2.14 1.09
C ASP A 42 -0.43 3.61 0.76
N VAL A 43 -0.20 3.98 -0.50
CA VAL A 43 -0.56 5.31 -1.01
C VAL A 43 -1.43 5.16 -2.24
N ARG A 44 -2.55 5.89 -2.25
CA ARG A 44 -3.51 5.93 -3.35
C ARG A 44 -3.83 7.38 -3.65
N VAL A 45 -3.82 7.75 -4.93
CA VAL A 45 -4.08 9.12 -5.38
C VAL A 45 -5.05 9.10 -6.56
N PHE A 46 -6.13 9.83 -6.46
CA PHE A 46 -7.17 9.93 -7.49
C PHE A 46 -7.92 11.27 -7.34
N PRO A 47 -8.58 11.78 -8.41
CA PRO A 47 -9.41 12.96 -8.33
C PRO A 47 -10.67 12.73 -7.49
N LEU A 48 -11.16 13.76 -6.82
CA LEU A 48 -12.44 13.70 -6.09
C LEU A 48 -13.59 13.21 -6.98
N ALA A 49 -13.61 13.63 -8.25
CA ALA A 49 -14.61 13.20 -9.21
C ALA A 49 -14.70 11.66 -9.37
N VAL A 50 -13.57 10.96 -9.25
CA VAL A 50 -13.56 9.49 -9.27
C VAL A 50 -14.26 8.91 -8.04
N LEU A 51 -14.05 9.49 -6.87
CA LEU A 51 -14.76 9.07 -5.65
C LEU A 51 -16.26 9.34 -5.74
N GLU A 52 -16.66 10.50 -6.26
CA GLU A 52 -18.06 10.85 -6.51
C GLU A 52 -18.70 9.90 -7.52
N GLU A 53 -17.95 9.45 -8.51
CA GLU A 53 -18.40 8.46 -9.47
C GLU A 53 -18.64 7.11 -8.79
N VAL A 54 -17.69 6.60 -8.01
CA VAL A 54 -17.84 5.36 -7.22
C VAL A 54 -19.09 5.42 -6.35
N ALA A 55 -19.30 6.50 -5.62
CA ALA A 55 -20.47 6.68 -4.76
C ALA A 55 -21.82 6.63 -5.47
N ARG A 56 -21.84 6.81 -6.82
CA ARG A 56 -23.07 6.68 -7.64
C ARG A 56 -23.28 5.26 -8.17
N PHE A 57 -22.23 4.42 -8.18
CA PHE A 57 -22.27 3.11 -8.83
C PHE A 57 -22.42 1.97 -7.85
N THR A 58 -22.22 2.19 -6.57
CA THR A 58 -22.30 1.14 -5.57
C THR A 58 -22.95 1.63 -4.28
N ASP A 59 -23.84 0.80 -3.73
CA ASP A 59 -24.42 0.96 -2.39
C ASP A 59 -23.86 -0.12 -1.44
N ASP A 60 -22.82 -0.88 -1.87
CA ASP A 60 -22.20 -1.90 -1.04
C ASP A 60 -21.48 -1.25 0.15
N PRO A 61 -21.81 -1.63 1.40
CA PRO A 61 -21.16 -1.10 2.59
C PRO A 61 -19.63 -1.29 2.59
N VAL A 62 -19.13 -2.36 1.97
CA VAL A 62 -17.68 -2.62 1.84
C VAL A 62 -17.00 -1.58 0.97
N ASP A 63 -17.65 -1.16 -0.13
CA ASP A 63 -17.14 -0.11 -1.01
C ASP A 63 -17.21 1.27 -0.34
N HIS A 64 -18.21 1.49 0.51
CA HIS A 64 -18.32 2.73 1.30
C HIS A 64 -17.24 2.82 2.39
N GLU A 65 -16.85 1.69 2.99
CA GLU A 65 -15.74 1.62 3.94
C GLU A 65 -14.39 1.67 3.24
N HIS A 66 -14.25 0.95 2.11
CA HIS A 66 -13.02 0.80 1.35
C HIS A 66 -13.17 1.35 -0.08
N ALA A 67 -13.53 2.62 -0.20
CA ALA A 67 -13.92 3.28 -1.45
C ALA A 67 -13.00 3.04 -2.66
N THR A 68 -11.74 2.70 -2.43
CA THR A 68 -10.78 2.44 -3.51
C THR A 68 -10.86 1.02 -4.08
N ASN A 69 -11.52 0.07 -3.41
CA ASN A 69 -11.62 -1.30 -3.89
C ASN A 69 -12.44 -1.35 -5.18
N TYR A 70 -13.58 -0.69 -5.21
CA TYR A 70 -14.41 -0.57 -6.40
C TYR A 70 -13.60 -0.11 -7.63
N ILE A 71 -12.65 0.82 -7.44
CA ILE A 71 -11.88 1.39 -8.54
C ILE A 71 -10.99 0.34 -9.21
N TRP A 72 -10.21 -0.43 -8.45
CA TRP A 72 -9.33 -1.42 -9.07
C TRP A 72 -10.03 -2.73 -9.45
N GLU A 73 -11.19 -3.02 -8.89
CA GLU A 73 -12.04 -4.14 -9.28
C GLU A 73 -12.75 -3.90 -10.62
N HIS A 74 -12.79 -2.63 -11.09
CA HIS A 74 -13.42 -2.22 -12.35
C HIS A 74 -12.40 -1.55 -13.30
N PRO A 75 -11.35 -2.29 -13.72
CA PRO A 75 -10.32 -1.73 -14.61
C PRO A 75 -10.82 -1.40 -16.02
N GLU A 76 -12.00 -1.86 -16.39
CA GLU A 76 -12.71 -1.50 -17.62
C GLU A 76 -13.30 -0.09 -17.57
N ARG A 77 -13.49 0.46 -16.37
CA ARG A 77 -14.05 1.79 -16.13
C ARG A 77 -13.00 2.82 -15.77
N PHE A 78 -11.95 2.41 -15.05
CA PHE A 78 -10.93 3.29 -14.50
C PHE A 78 -9.54 2.94 -15.05
N ARG A 79 -8.83 3.96 -15.49
CA ARG A 79 -7.45 3.82 -15.96
C ARG A 79 -6.52 3.77 -14.75
N LEU A 80 -6.04 2.59 -14.44
CA LEU A 80 -5.21 2.32 -13.27
C LEU A 80 -3.73 2.46 -13.60
N ARG A 81 -2.94 2.95 -12.64
CA ARG A 81 -1.49 2.98 -12.69
C ARG A 81 -0.88 2.55 -11.36
N ASN A 82 0.01 1.57 -11.41
CA ASN A 82 0.84 1.24 -10.26
C ASN A 82 2.21 1.93 -10.36
N LEU A 83 2.72 2.41 -9.22
CA LEU A 83 4.09 2.89 -9.09
C LEU A 83 4.85 1.91 -8.19
N ALA A 84 5.56 1.00 -8.82
CA ALA A 84 6.45 0.09 -8.12
C ALA A 84 7.54 0.86 -7.38
N GLY A 85 7.93 0.35 -6.22
CA GLY A 85 9.04 0.89 -5.44
C GLY A 85 10.37 0.36 -5.93
N ASP A 86 11.41 1.17 -5.78
CA ASP A 86 12.81 0.78 -5.94
C ASP A 86 13.40 0.42 -4.56
N LEU A 87 12.72 -0.49 -3.86
CA LEU A 87 13.13 -0.99 -2.55
C LEU A 87 13.72 -2.39 -2.68
N PRO A 88 14.69 -2.76 -1.83
CA PRO A 88 15.22 -4.12 -1.82
C PRO A 88 14.12 -5.12 -1.47
N GLU A 89 14.14 -6.29 -2.11
CA GLU A 89 13.08 -7.29 -1.99
C GLU A 89 12.76 -7.73 -0.54
N TRP A 90 13.80 -7.80 0.32
CA TRP A 90 13.60 -8.13 1.73
C TRP A 90 12.68 -7.16 2.46
N ALA A 91 12.59 -5.89 1.99
CA ALA A 91 11.73 -4.86 2.59
C ALA A 91 10.25 -5.02 2.20
N TRP A 92 9.96 -5.71 1.10
CA TRP A 92 8.58 -5.84 0.61
C TRP A 92 7.69 -6.64 1.56
N ASP A 93 8.29 -7.57 2.33
CA ASP A 93 7.58 -8.45 3.26
C ASP A 93 7.46 -7.85 4.68
N LEU A 94 8.01 -6.66 4.91
CA LEU A 94 7.82 -5.96 6.17
C LEU A 94 6.35 -5.55 6.35
N ARG A 95 5.88 -5.68 7.59
CA ARG A 95 4.57 -5.20 8.01
C ARG A 95 4.76 -4.00 8.95
N LEU A 96 4.37 -2.80 8.47
CA LEU A 96 4.54 -1.51 9.15
C LEU A 96 3.17 -0.85 9.41
N THR A 97 2.19 -1.65 9.83
CA THR A 97 0.85 -1.23 10.24
C THR A 97 0.76 -1.06 11.75
N VAL A 98 -0.38 -0.62 12.25
CA VAL A 98 -0.73 -0.57 13.69
C VAL A 98 -2.14 -1.13 13.88
N ASP A 99 -2.36 -2.39 13.46
CA ASP A 99 -3.69 -3.03 13.52
C ASP A 99 -3.79 -4.03 14.68
N THR A 100 -2.65 -4.50 15.21
CA THR A 100 -2.57 -5.51 16.26
C THR A 100 -1.60 -5.08 17.38
N PRO A 101 -1.65 -5.72 18.57
CA PRO A 101 -0.68 -5.45 19.64
C PRO A 101 0.77 -5.67 19.20
N GLU A 102 1.03 -6.67 18.34
CA GLU A 102 2.35 -6.97 17.79
C GLU A 102 2.82 -5.87 16.85
N ASP A 103 1.92 -5.35 16.02
CA ASP A 103 2.22 -4.18 15.17
C ASP A 103 2.60 -2.97 16.02
N PHE A 104 1.81 -2.70 17.06
CA PHE A 104 2.10 -1.60 17.98
C PHE A 104 3.44 -1.79 18.69
N ALA A 105 3.76 -3.01 19.14
CA ALA A 105 5.05 -3.30 19.74
C ALA A 105 6.21 -3.04 18.79
N LEU A 106 6.10 -3.48 17.52
CA LEU A 106 7.12 -3.21 16.50
C LEU A 106 7.29 -1.70 16.26
N ILE A 107 6.18 -0.99 15.99
CA ILE A 107 6.24 0.45 15.68
C ILE A 107 6.75 1.24 16.88
N SER A 108 6.39 0.88 18.11
CA SER A 108 6.96 1.49 19.31
C SER A 108 8.48 1.34 19.35
N ARG A 109 9.01 0.14 19.07
CA ARG A 109 10.47 -0.09 19.01
C ARG A 109 11.13 0.74 17.90
N VAL A 110 10.52 0.87 16.74
CA VAL A 110 11.03 1.74 15.66
C VAL A 110 11.13 3.19 16.13
N PHE A 111 10.10 3.69 16.81
CA PHE A 111 10.12 5.06 17.36
C PHE A 111 11.15 5.25 18.48
N GLU A 112 11.27 4.29 19.40
CA GLU A 112 12.28 4.33 20.48
C GLU A 112 13.69 4.43 19.93
N GLU A 113 13.99 3.73 18.83
CA GLU A 113 15.32 3.69 18.21
C GLU A 113 15.62 4.92 17.36
N LEU A 114 14.64 5.47 16.65
CA LEU A 114 14.87 6.50 15.65
C LEU A 114 14.53 7.92 16.14
N TYR A 115 13.42 8.07 16.86
CA TYR A 115 12.88 9.38 17.21
C TYR A 115 13.83 10.26 18.04
N PRO A 116 14.58 9.72 19.04
CA PRO A 116 15.49 10.56 19.84
C PRO A 116 16.61 11.22 19.03
N ALA A 117 17.07 10.55 17.95
CA ALA A 117 18.14 11.06 17.10
C ALA A 117 17.63 11.88 15.91
N LYS A 118 16.45 11.52 15.38
CA LYS A 118 15.86 12.14 14.18
C LYS A 118 14.33 12.06 14.26
N PRO A 119 13.66 13.06 14.86
CA PRO A 119 12.20 13.06 14.99
C PRO A 119 11.43 13.02 13.65
N ASP A 120 12.05 13.47 12.57
CA ASP A 120 11.52 13.48 11.20
C ASP A 120 12.05 12.31 10.35
N PHE A 121 12.35 11.16 10.99
CA PHE A 121 12.82 9.97 10.28
C PHE A 121 11.80 9.51 9.21
N GLY A 122 12.31 9.03 8.09
CA GLY A 122 11.52 8.51 6.98
C GLY A 122 11.80 7.02 6.72
N LEU A 123 11.29 6.55 5.60
CA LEU A 123 11.44 5.14 5.19
C LEU A 123 12.91 4.69 5.10
N ALA A 124 13.82 5.57 4.66
CA ALA A 124 15.23 5.23 4.55
C ALA A 124 15.84 4.87 5.91
N GLU A 125 15.55 5.63 6.96
CA GLU A 125 16.01 5.36 8.32
C GLU A 125 15.37 4.09 8.89
N VAL A 126 14.08 3.87 8.61
CA VAL A 126 13.39 2.63 9.00
C VAL A 126 14.06 1.42 8.37
N LEU A 127 14.33 1.44 7.06
CA LEU A 127 15.01 0.34 6.39
C LEU A 127 16.44 0.12 6.91
N ALA A 128 17.19 1.19 7.18
CA ALA A 128 18.51 1.10 7.79
C ALA A 128 18.45 0.49 9.21
N LEU A 129 17.40 0.79 9.98
CA LEU A 129 17.17 0.18 11.28
C LEU A 129 16.96 -1.33 11.16
N PHE A 130 16.10 -1.78 10.24
CA PHE A 130 15.85 -3.22 10.02
C PHE A 130 17.08 -3.96 9.50
N GLN A 131 17.97 -3.31 8.75
CA GLN A 131 19.28 -3.90 8.37
C GLN A 131 20.20 -4.09 9.57
N ARG A 132 20.19 -3.14 10.51
CA ARG A 132 21.00 -3.20 11.73
C ARG A 132 20.41 -4.14 12.78
N MET A 133 19.09 -4.25 12.85
CA MET A 133 18.32 -5.00 13.85
C MET A 133 17.27 -5.88 13.14
N PRO A 134 17.68 -6.91 12.39
CA PRO A 134 16.76 -7.74 11.60
C PRO A 134 15.75 -8.52 12.45
N GLU A 135 16.04 -8.75 13.73
CA GLU A 135 15.15 -9.38 14.70
C GLU A 135 13.83 -8.61 14.90
N LEU A 136 13.80 -7.30 14.64
CA LEU A 136 12.58 -6.49 14.74
C LEU A 136 11.48 -7.02 13.83
N ALA A 137 11.83 -7.48 12.63
CA ALA A 137 10.86 -8.04 11.70
C ALA A 137 10.14 -9.30 12.24
N ALA A 138 10.72 -10.00 13.22
CA ALA A 138 10.12 -11.19 13.81
C ALA A 138 8.94 -10.86 14.75
N ILE A 139 8.86 -9.63 15.27
CA ILE A 139 7.83 -9.22 16.25
C ILE A 139 6.42 -9.45 15.70
N ASN A 140 6.16 -9.08 14.44
CA ASN A 140 4.84 -9.20 13.83
C ASN A 140 4.79 -10.02 12.52
N ARG A 141 5.87 -10.70 12.14
CA ARG A 141 5.94 -11.51 10.91
C ARG A 141 4.82 -12.55 10.82
N HIS A 142 4.36 -13.09 11.96
CA HIS A 142 3.30 -14.10 12.02
C HIS A 142 1.89 -13.52 11.86
N VAL A 143 1.74 -12.19 11.89
CA VAL A 143 0.46 -11.52 11.75
C VAL A 143 0.02 -11.57 10.29
N ALA A 144 -1.04 -12.32 10.01
CA ALA A 144 -1.59 -12.41 8.66
C ALA A 144 -2.33 -11.12 8.28
N GLN A 145 -2.15 -10.68 7.04
CA GLN A 145 -2.94 -9.57 6.49
C GLN A 145 -4.40 -10.00 6.32
N LYS A 146 -5.30 -9.27 6.96
CA LYS A 146 -6.74 -9.50 6.82
C LYS A 146 -7.17 -9.17 5.38
N LYS A 147 -7.85 -10.11 4.72
CA LYS A 147 -8.46 -9.85 3.41
C LYS A 147 -9.74 -9.03 3.61
N VAL A 148 -9.96 -8.07 2.74
CA VAL A 148 -11.17 -7.23 2.75
C VAL A 148 -12.31 -7.94 2.04
N ARG A 149 -12.00 -8.67 0.95
CA ARG A 149 -12.92 -9.57 0.19
C ARG A 149 -12.23 -10.87 -0.14
#